data_b295485c04f0b1b696e470ecd37995e3
#
_entry.id   b295485c04f0b1b696e470ecd37995e3
#
_cell.length_a   1.000
_cell.length_b   1.000
_cell.length_c   1.000
_cell.angle_alpha   90.00
_cell.angle_beta   90.00
_cell.angle_gamma   90.00
#
_symmetry.space_group_name_H-M   'P 1'
#
loop_
_entity.id
_entity.type
_entity.pdbx_description
1 polymer ?
#
loop_
_entity_poly.entity_id
_entity_poly.type
_entity_poly.pdbx_seq_one_letter_code
_entity_poly.pdbx_strand_id
1 'polypeptide(L)'
;MSLAAAAVLCLLPAGAQTPAGNAVSDFGYAVGVVERAYAGYPDKTAGREAEYAALKARLQSEISGDRDVYDAIAEYLGWFDDSHLQTPGAEAYRAKSLRRDTDYAGRMKRYDPQFMHCRVDEDTYLIRFPSCDLTDAEIAGVRAAVAAYRASGCENLVVDIRGNMGGSDNAYEPLLKLLYDHEGTEDAMEYRVSDIAIAHVREFVGNTERGRRKVA
;
A
#
# COMPACT_ATOMS: atom_id res chain seq x y z
N MET A 1 6.04 4.25 -4.03
CA MET A 1 5.28 4.17 -2.77
C MET A 1 3.99 4.93 -2.85
N SER A 2 2.88 4.23 -2.78
CA SER A 2 1.55 4.85 -2.82
C SER A 2 1.03 5.08 -1.40
N LEU A 3 1.55 6.08 -0.69
CA LEU A 3 0.98 6.56 0.59
C LEU A 3 -0.39 7.25 0.40
N ALA A 4 -0.73 7.65 -0.82
CA ALA A 4 -1.96 8.38 -1.09
C ALA A 4 -3.22 7.50 -1.15
N ALA A 5 -3.08 6.21 -1.44
CA ALA A 5 -4.26 5.34 -1.62
C ALA A 5 -4.73 4.70 -0.30
N ALA A 6 -3.84 4.39 0.63
CA ALA A 6 -4.22 3.79 1.91
C ALA A 6 -4.97 4.75 2.85
N ALA A 7 -4.81 6.05 2.66
CA ALA A 7 -5.36 7.07 3.55
C ALA A 7 -6.82 7.45 3.28
N VAL A 8 -7.32 7.16 2.10
CA VAL A 8 -8.71 7.52 1.73
C VAL A 8 -9.74 6.70 2.50
N LEU A 9 -9.40 5.53 2.97
CA LEU A 9 -10.37 4.62 3.63
C LEU A 9 -10.41 4.70 5.15
N CYS A 10 -9.42 5.32 5.81
CA CYS A 10 -9.42 5.45 7.28
C CYS A 10 -10.39 6.51 7.83
N LEU A 11 -11.12 7.23 6.98
CA LEU A 11 -12.04 8.30 7.40
C LEU A 11 -13.47 7.85 7.66
N LEU A 12 -13.78 6.57 7.48
CA LEU A 12 -15.09 6.05 7.88
C LEU A 12 -15.01 5.62 9.36
N PRO A 13 -15.78 6.24 10.28
CA PRO A 13 -15.78 5.82 11.67
C PRO A 13 -16.26 4.38 11.78
N ALA A 14 -15.41 3.52 12.34
CA ALA A 14 -15.76 2.14 12.62
C ALA A 14 -16.93 2.12 13.62
N GLY A 15 -18.10 1.62 13.19
CA GLY A 15 -19.14 1.18 14.12
C GLY A 15 -20.43 1.99 14.20
N ALA A 16 -20.71 2.94 13.30
CA ALA A 16 -22.06 3.51 13.19
C ALA A 16 -22.90 2.64 12.25
N GLN A 17 -23.90 1.92 12.76
CA GLN A 17 -24.97 1.40 11.91
C GLN A 17 -25.69 2.60 11.28
N THR A 18 -25.45 2.81 10.00
CA THR A 18 -26.07 3.92 9.26
C THR A 18 -27.54 3.57 9.02
N PRO A 19 -28.50 4.46 9.37
CA PRO A 19 -29.90 4.27 8.99
C PRO A 19 -30.00 4.09 7.48
N ALA A 20 -30.89 3.22 6.99
CA ALA A 20 -31.05 2.87 5.58
C ALA A 20 -31.19 4.09 4.62
N GLY A 21 -31.60 5.25 5.12
CA GLY A 21 -31.66 6.52 4.37
C GLY A 21 -30.31 7.14 3.98
N ASN A 22 -29.19 6.70 4.56
CA ASN A 22 -27.85 7.25 4.31
C ASN A 22 -26.97 6.36 3.42
N ALA A 23 -27.34 5.09 3.22
CA ALA A 23 -26.50 4.14 2.48
C ALA A 23 -26.16 4.59 1.04
N VAL A 24 -27.15 5.14 0.32
CA VAL A 24 -26.94 5.71 -1.03
C VAL A 24 -26.02 6.94 -0.97
N SER A 25 -26.19 7.77 0.06
CA SER A 25 -25.33 8.94 0.28
C SER A 25 -23.90 8.53 0.62
N ASP A 26 -23.71 7.51 1.45
CA ASP A 26 -22.41 7.00 1.83
C ASP A 26 -21.67 6.39 0.62
N PHE A 27 -22.37 5.64 -0.22
CA PHE A 27 -21.82 5.17 -1.48
C PHE A 27 -21.44 6.34 -2.40
N GLY A 28 -22.32 7.33 -2.56
CA GLY A 28 -22.03 8.54 -3.34
C GLY A 28 -20.80 9.30 -2.83
N TYR A 29 -20.64 9.36 -1.51
CA TYR A 29 -19.43 9.95 -0.89
C TYR A 29 -18.17 9.15 -1.25
N ALA A 30 -18.19 7.82 -1.13
CA ALA A 30 -17.06 6.96 -1.48
C ALA A 30 -16.66 7.12 -2.95
N VAL A 31 -17.65 7.14 -3.87
CA VAL A 31 -17.44 7.42 -5.30
C VAL A 31 -16.77 8.78 -5.48
N GLY A 32 -17.30 9.84 -4.87
CA GLY A 32 -16.76 11.18 -4.99
C GLY A 32 -15.32 11.32 -4.45
N VAL A 33 -14.95 10.57 -3.42
CA VAL A 33 -13.58 10.52 -2.91
C VAL A 33 -12.64 9.88 -3.93
N VAL A 34 -13.00 8.73 -4.49
CA VAL A 34 -12.19 8.03 -5.50
C VAL A 34 -12.03 8.89 -6.76
N GLU A 35 -13.12 9.45 -7.28
CA GLU A 35 -13.09 10.28 -8.50
C GLU A 35 -12.20 11.52 -8.35
N ARG A 36 -12.11 12.09 -7.15
CA ARG A 36 -11.32 13.31 -6.89
C ARG A 36 -9.90 13.05 -6.44
N ALA A 37 -9.66 12.01 -5.64
CA ALA A 37 -8.40 11.84 -4.93
C ALA A 37 -7.57 10.63 -5.40
N TYR A 38 -8.18 9.60 -5.97
CA TYR A 38 -7.43 8.45 -6.45
C TYR A 38 -6.61 8.79 -7.70
N ALA A 39 -5.29 8.70 -7.61
CA ALA A 39 -4.39 9.06 -8.70
C ALA A 39 -4.60 8.21 -9.96
N GLY A 40 -4.86 6.92 -9.81
CA GLY A 40 -5.11 6.01 -10.92
C GLY A 40 -6.50 6.14 -11.57
N TYR A 41 -7.39 7.00 -11.06
CA TYR A 41 -8.77 7.12 -11.58
C TYR A 41 -8.83 7.41 -13.10
N PRO A 42 -8.10 8.41 -13.63
CA PRO A 42 -8.14 8.70 -15.07
C PRO A 42 -7.72 7.50 -15.92
N ASP A 43 -6.60 6.85 -15.56
CA ASP A 43 -6.05 5.73 -16.34
C ASP A 43 -6.93 4.49 -16.28
N LYS A 44 -7.50 4.20 -15.10
CA LYS A 44 -8.36 3.04 -14.89
C LYS A 44 -9.73 3.16 -15.55
N THR A 45 -10.20 4.39 -15.78
CA THR A 45 -11.51 4.65 -16.43
C THR A 45 -11.40 4.95 -17.91
N ALA A 46 -10.22 5.32 -18.43
CA ALA A 46 -10.01 5.63 -19.85
C ALA A 46 -10.42 4.47 -20.75
N GLY A 47 -11.34 4.74 -21.69
CA GLY A 47 -11.90 3.77 -22.60
C GLY A 47 -12.91 2.78 -21.99
N ARG A 48 -13.23 2.96 -20.69
CA ARG A 48 -14.18 2.14 -19.93
C ARG A 48 -15.29 2.97 -19.28
N GLU A 49 -15.50 4.19 -19.75
CA GLU A 49 -16.40 5.18 -19.14
C GLU A 49 -17.84 4.65 -19.05
N ALA A 50 -18.31 3.97 -20.10
CA ALA A 50 -19.65 3.37 -20.12
C ALA A 50 -19.80 2.22 -19.12
N GLU A 51 -18.77 1.35 -19.01
CA GLU A 51 -18.73 0.27 -18.02
C GLU A 51 -18.73 0.82 -16.59
N TYR A 52 -17.91 1.85 -16.36
CA TYR A 52 -17.83 2.52 -15.06
C TYR A 52 -19.16 3.19 -14.66
N ALA A 53 -19.81 3.88 -15.60
CA ALA A 53 -21.12 4.48 -15.35
C ALA A 53 -22.18 3.43 -15.03
N ALA A 54 -22.19 2.31 -15.78
CA ALA A 54 -23.11 1.20 -15.56
C ALA A 54 -22.88 0.55 -14.19
N LEU A 55 -21.63 0.36 -13.76
CA LEU A 55 -21.28 -0.16 -12.45
C LEU A 55 -21.88 0.71 -11.34
N LYS A 56 -21.65 2.03 -11.38
CA LYS A 56 -22.18 2.95 -10.37
C LYS A 56 -23.71 2.93 -10.30
N ALA A 57 -24.37 3.00 -11.46
CA ALA A 57 -25.84 2.99 -11.52
C ALA A 57 -26.41 1.69 -10.95
N ARG A 58 -25.81 0.54 -11.28
CA ARG A 58 -26.24 -0.77 -10.77
C ARG A 58 -26.07 -0.85 -9.26
N LEU A 59 -24.87 -0.53 -8.73
CA LEU A 59 -24.61 -0.59 -7.29
C LEU A 59 -25.54 0.34 -6.50
N GLN A 60 -25.78 1.55 -6.99
CA GLN A 60 -26.70 2.49 -6.37
C GLN A 60 -28.15 1.96 -6.34
N SER A 61 -28.59 1.29 -7.42
CA SER A 61 -29.90 0.65 -7.49
C SER A 61 -30.00 -0.53 -6.51
N GLU A 62 -28.95 -1.35 -6.42
CA GLU A 62 -28.90 -2.50 -5.51
C GLU A 62 -28.92 -2.07 -4.04
N ILE A 63 -28.20 -1.00 -3.67
CA ILE A 63 -28.23 -0.42 -2.31
C ILE A 63 -29.63 0.09 -1.97
N SER A 64 -30.33 0.71 -2.93
CA SER A 64 -31.72 1.13 -2.75
C SER A 64 -32.67 -0.06 -2.59
N GLY A 65 -32.29 -1.26 -3.02
CA GLY A 65 -32.97 -2.52 -2.88
C GLY A 65 -32.46 -3.41 -1.75
N ASP A 66 -31.92 -2.82 -0.69
CA ASP A 66 -31.43 -3.49 0.54
C ASP A 66 -30.05 -4.19 0.43
N ARG A 67 -29.26 -3.96 -0.62
CA ARG A 67 -27.86 -4.41 -0.64
C ARG A 67 -27.04 -3.66 0.42
N ASP A 68 -26.18 -4.39 1.14
CA ASP A 68 -25.25 -3.79 2.08
C ASP A 68 -24.31 -2.80 1.39
N VAL A 69 -24.19 -1.60 1.94
CA VAL A 69 -23.38 -0.51 1.35
C VAL A 69 -21.89 -0.81 1.39
N TYR A 70 -21.40 -1.51 2.42
CA TYR A 70 -19.98 -1.86 2.50
C TYR A 70 -19.60 -2.90 1.46
N ASP A 71 -20.48 -3.88 1.21
CA ASP A 71 -20.29 -4.87 0.14
C ASP A 71 -20.31 -4.20 -1.25
N ALA A 72 -21.22 -3.25 -1.46
CA ALA A 72 -21.24 -2.47 -2.70
C ALA A 72 -19.98 -1.59 -2.88
N ILE A 73 -19.49 -0.97 -1.82
CA ILE A 73 -18.22 -0.22 -1.85
C ILE A 73 -17.04 -1.17 -2.12
N ALA A 74 -17.05 -2.37 -1.53
CA ALA A 74 -16.02 -3.37 -1.78
C ALA A 74 -15.96 -3.78 -3.25
N GLU A 75 -17.12 -4.03 -3.89
CA GLU A 75 -17.20 -4.30 -5.32
C GLU A 75 -16.75 -3.10 -6.16
N TYR A 76 -17.20 -1.90 -5.82
CA TYR A 76 -16.80 -0.67 -6.50
C TYR A 76 -15.29 -0.47 -6.51
N LEU A 77 -14.64 -0.63 -5.36
CA LEU A 77 -13.18 -0.50 -5.25
C LEU A 77 -12.46 -1.65 -5.95
N GLY A 78 -13.01 -2.87 -5.89
CA GLY A 78 -12.47 -4.04 -6.59
C GLY A 78 -12.44 -3.89 -8.11
N TRP A 79 -13.37 -3.13 -8.68
CA TRP A 79 -13.44 -2.88 -10.13
C TRP A 79 -12.16 -2.22 -10.69
N PHE A 80 -11.49 -1.37 -9.90
CA PHE A 80 -10.26 -0.71 -10.32
C PHE A 80 -9.06 -1.65 -10.40
N ASP A 81 -9.17 -2.85 -9.83
CA ASP A 81 -8.09 -3.85 -9.79
C ASP A 81 -6.76 -3.25 -9.29
N ASP A 82 -6.84 -2.50 -8.20
CA ASP A 82 -5.70 -1.89 -7.53
C ASP A 82 -5.67 -2.36 -6.07
N SER A 83 -4.55 -3.00 -5.69
CA SER A 83 -4.38 -3.51 -4.33
C SER A 83 -4.28 -2.42 -3.26
N HIS A 84 -4.08 -1.17 -3.64
CA HIS A 84 -4.06 -0.03 -2.73
C HIS A 84 -5.46 0.55 -2.45
N LEU A 85 -6.44 0.30 -3.32
CA LEU A 85 -7.84 0.59 -3.06
C LEU A 85 -8.46 -0.60 -2.30
N GLN A 86 -8.37 -0.56 -0.97
CA GLN A 86 -8.80 -1.68 -0.14
C GLN A 86 -9.93 -1.28 0.81
N THR A 87 -10.86 -2.21 0.94
CA THR A 87 -11.79 -2.34 2.07
C THR A 87 -11.99 -3.84 2.30
N PRO A 88 -12.41 -4.29 3.49
CA PRO A 88 -12.73 -5.69 3.70
C PRO A 88 -13.65 -6.22 2.59
N GLY A 89 -13.26 -7.30 1.94
CA GLY A 89 -14.01 -7.93 0.83
C GLY A 89 -13.69 -7.43 -0.57
N ALA A 90 -12.99 -6.31 -0.77
CA ALA A 90 -12.69 -5.78 -2.11
C ALA A 90 -11.88 -6.75 -2.98
N GLU A 91 -11.02 -7.56 -2.38
CA GLU A 91 -10.23 -8.58 -3.06
C GLU A 91 -11.08 -9.65 -3.78
N ALA A 92 -12.32 -9.88 -3.32
CA ALA A 92 -13.23 -10.84 -3.96
C ALA A 92 -13.72 -10.34 -5.33
N TYR A 93 -13.74 -9.04 -5.54
CA TYR A 93 -14.25 -8.38 -6.74
C TYR A 93 -13.17 -8.01 -7.75
N ARG A 94 -11.88 -8.14 -7.39
CA ARG A 94 -10.78 -7.86 -8.31
C ARG A 94 -10.75 -8.86 -9.46
N ALA A 95 -10.25 -8.39 -10.62
CA ALA A 95 -10.11 -9.24 -11.79
C ALA A 95 -9.26 -10.48 -11.49
N LYS A 96 -9.73 -11.64 -11.97
CA LYS A 96 -9.05 -12.94 -11.75
C LYS A 96 -7.69 -13.04 -12.44
N SER A 97 -7.36 -12.12 -13.34
CA SER A 97 -6.11 -12.09 -14.09
C SER A 97 -4.84 -12.09 -13.22
N LEU A 98 -4.95 -11.61 -11.98
CA LEU A 98 -3.85 -11.62 -11.01
C LEU A 98 -3.86 -12.81 -10.06
N ARG A 99 -4.84 -13.73 -10.18
CA ARG A 99 -4.83 -14.96 -9.38
C ARG A 99 -3.69 -15.85 -9.86
N ARG A 100 -2.59 -15.83 -9.14
CA ARG A 100 -1.58 -16.85 -9.26
C ARG A 100 -2.16 -18.17 -8.75
N ASP A 101 -1.97 -19.28 -9.50
CA ASP A 101 -2.41 -20.63 -9.13
C ASP A 101 -1.75 -21.16 -7.83
N THR A 102 -0.84 -20.39 -7.27
CA THR A 102 -0.10 -20.76 -6.08
C THR A 102 -0.48 -19.87 -4.90
N ASP A 103 -0.86 -20.47 -3.78
CA ASP A 103 -1.05 -19.82 -2.47
C ASP A 103 0.31 -19.34 -1.90
N TYR A 104 0.98 -18.44 -2.66
CA TYR A 104 2.29 -17.92 -2.24
C TYR A 104 2.17 -17.12 -0.93
N ALA A 105 1.17 -16.24 -0.83
CA ALA A 105 0.96 -15.41 0.35
C ALA A 105 0.65 -16.26 1.60
N GLY A 106 -0.21 -17.28 1.45
CA GLY A 106 -0.49 -18.22 2.55
C GLY A 106 0.73 -19.04 2.94
N ARG A 107 1.55 -19.48 1.97
CA ARG A 107 2.82 -20.17 2.27
C ARG A 107 3.81 -19.27 3.00
N MET A 108 3.92 -17.99 2.60
CA MET A 108 4.81 -17.03 3.26
C MET A 108 4.35 -16.70 4.68
N LYS A 109 3.04 -16.55 4.91
CA LYS A 109 2.49 -16.41 6.26
C LYS A 109 2.80 -17.61 7.16
N ARG A 110 2.73 -18.83 6.61
CA ARG A 110 3.08 -20.06 7.36
C ARG A 110 4.60 -20.18 7.59
N TYR A 111 5.40 -19.65 6.68
CA TYR A 111 6.85 -19.62 6.80
C TYR A 111 7.31 -18.65 7.88
N ASP A 112 6.58 -17.54 8.10
CA ASP A 112 6.85 -16.51 9.09
C ASP A 112 8.34 -16.14 9.22
N PRO A 113 8.98 -15.66 8.13
CA PRO A 113 10.41 -15.41 8.12
C PRO A 113 10.76 -14.28 9.08
N GLN A 114 11.69 -14.53 9.99
CA GLN A 114 12.19 -13.52 10.92
C GLN A 114 13.37 -12.76 10.32
N PHE A 115 13.52 -11.48 10.71
CA PHE A 115 14.73 -10.72 10.40
C PHE A 115 15.96 -11.43 10.98
N MET A 116 16.98 -11.61 10.17
CA MET A 116 18.27 -12.16 10.62
C MET A 116 19.39 -11.75 9.67
N HIS A 117 20.61 -11.81 10.16
CA HIS A 117 21.81 -11.71 9.33
C HIS A 117 22.92 -12.60 9.86
N CYS A 118 23.70 -13.17 8.96
CA CYS A 118 24.84 -14.03 9.34
C CYS A 118 25.80 -14.21 8.17
N ARG A 119 27.03 -14.59 8.48
CA ARG A 119 27.95 -15.18 7.51
C ARG A 119 27.46 -16.60 7.17
N VAL A 120 27.33 -16.92 5.90
CA VAL A 120 26.88 -18.24 5.41
C VAL A 120 28.09 -19.16 5.15
N ASP A 121 29.12 -18.61 4.53
CA ASP A 121 30.40 -19.26 4.23
C ASP A 121 31.56 -18.25 4.24
N GLU A 122 32.73 -18.62 3.71
CA GLU A 122 33.93 -17.78 3.71
C GLU A 122 33.71 -16.45 3.00
N ASP A 123 32.92 -16.43 1.93
CA ASP A 123 32.78 -15.29 1.03
C ASP A 123 31.36 -14.69 1.01
N THR A 124 30.39 -15.33 1.66
CA THR A 124 28.98 -14.98 1.54
C THR A 124 28.36 -14.53 2.87
N TYR A 125 27.69 -13.41 2.84
CA TYR A 125 26.88 -12.88 3.94
C TYR A 125 25.40 -12.84 3.57
N LEU A 126 24.51 -13.20 4.49
CA LEU A 126 23.07 -13.17 4.33
C LEU A 126 22.46 -12.08 5.20
N ILE A 127 21.59 -11.27 4.61
CA ILE A 127 20.65 -10.41 5.34
C ILE A 127 19.23 -10.79 4.89
N ARG A 128 18.44 -11.36 5.80
CA ARG A 128 17.01 -11.62 5.55
C ARG A 128 16.20 -10.43 6.01
N PHE A 129 15.40 -9.88 5.08
CA PHE A 129 14.66 -8.66 5.25
C PHE A 129 13.16 -8.87 4.92
N PRO A 130 12.38 -9.46 5.84
CA PRO A 130 11.04 -9.97 5.55
C PRO A 130 9.94 -8.93 5.56
N SER A 131 10.20 -7.68 5.97
CA SER A 131 9.22 -6.60 6.02
C SER A 131 9.88 -5.25 5.86
N CYS A 132 9.16 -4.30 5.24
CA CYS A 132 9.47 -2.87 5.26
C CYS A 132 8.57 -2.09 6.24
N ASP A 133 7.65 -2.77 6.94
CA ASP A 133 6.86 -2.19 8.03
C ASP A 133 7.62 -2.36 9.35
N LEU A 134 8.58 -1.48 9.56
CA LEU A 134 9.54 -1.53 10.67
C LEU A 134 9.46 -0.27 11.52
N THR A 135 9.62 -0.45 12.82
CA THR A 135 9.89 0.61 13.78
C THR A 135 11.29 1.19 13.60
N ASP A 136 11.56 2.38 14.13
CA ASP A 136 12.91 2.99 14.14
C ASP A 136 13.97 2.09 14.80
N ALA A 137 13.59 1.33 15.82
CA ALA A 137 14.50 0.39 16.49
C ALA A 137 14.86 -0.80 15.58
N GLU A 138 13.91 -1.32 14.81
CA GLU A 138 14.15 -2.39 13.83
C GLU A 138 14.97 -1.89 12.64
N ILE A 139 14.74 -0.66 12.17
CA ILE A 139 15.58 -0.01 11.15
C ILE A 139 17.03 0.14 11.64
N ALA A 140 17.24 0.44 12.93
CA ALA A 140 18.57 0.43 13.53
C ALA A 140 19.21 -0.97 13.47
N GLY A 141 18.43 -2.03 13.62
CA GLY A 141 18.86 -3.42 13.41
C GLY A 141 19.33 -3.68 11.97
N VAL A 142 18.61 -3.16 10.97
CA VAL A 142 19.03 -3.25 9.55
C VAL A 142 20.37 -2.53 9.33
N ARG A 143 20.54 -1.34 9.91
CA ARG A 143 21.84 -0.62 9.86
C ARG A 143 22.98 -1.41 10.50
N ALA A 144 22.71 -2.07 11.61
CA ALA A 144 23.69 -2.94 12.28
C ALA A 144 24.06 -4.15 11.41
N ALA A 145 23.08 -4.78 10.73
CA ALA A 145 23.33 -5.87 9.79
C ALA A 145 24.22 -5.44 8.62
N VAL A 146 23.97 -4.26 8.05
CA VAL A 146 24.82 -3.67 6.99
C VAL A 146 26.24 -3.41 7.49
N ALA A 147 26.38 -2.88 8.69
CA ALA A 147 27.69 -2.66 9.29
C ALA A 147 28.44 -3.98 9.55
N ALA A 148 27.74 -5.01 10.01
CA ALA A 148 28.30 -6.35 10.21
C ALA A 148 28.74 -7.00 8.89
N TYR A 149 27.95 -6.88 7.81
CA TYR A 149 28.37 -7.30 6.48
C TYR A 149 29.67 -6.64 6.05
N ARG A 150 29.75 -5.31 6.13
CA ARG A 150 30.96 -4.57 5.75
C ARG A 150 32.20 -4.97 6.56
N ALA A 151 32.00 -5.29 7.82
CA ALA A 151 33.08 -5.75 8.70
C ALA A 151 33.46 -7.20 8.49
N SER A 152 32.59 -8.00 7.84
CA SER A 152 32.80 -9.45 7.66
C SER A 152 33.91 -9.80 6.68
N GLY A 153 34.20 -8.91 5.73
CA GLY A 153 35.13 -9.17 4.62
C GLY A 153 34.54 -10.12 3.54
N CYS A 154 33.25 -10.48 3.62
CA CYS A 154 32.60 -11.26 2.58
C CYS A 154 32.44 -10.45 1.30
N GLU A 155 32.74 -11.06 0.15
CA GLU A 155 32.60 -10.42 -1.16
C GLU A 155 31.15 -10.48 -1.68
N ASN A 156 30.39 -11.49 -1.27
CA ASN A 156 29.03 -11.73 -1.73
C ASN A 156 28.01 -11.34 -0.64
N LEU A 157 26.94 -10.63 -1.06
CA LEU A 157 25.80 -10.34 -0.22
C LEU A 157 24.55 -10.97 -0.81
N VAL A 158 23.85 -11.77 -0.01
CA VAL A 158 22.51 -12.28 -0.31
C VAL A 158 21.50 -11.49 0.50
N VAL A 159 20.60 -10.77 -0.17
CA VAL A 159 19.44 -10.12 0.46
C VAL A 159 18.20 -10.98 0.23
N ASP A 160 17.73 -11.65 1.28
CA ASP A 160 16.55 -12.53 1.23
C ASP A 160 15.30 -11.71 1.60
N ILE A 161 14.50 -11.39 0.59
CA ILE A 161 13.25 -10.63 0.73
C ILE A 161 12.00 -11.51 0.67
N ARG A 162 12.14 -12.81 0.78
CA ARG A 162 10.98 -13.72 0.75
C ARG A 162 10.05 -13.43 1.92
N GLY A 163 8.77 -13.26 1.62
CA GLY A 163 7.75 -12.84 2.59
C GLY A 163 7.63 -11.34 2.78
N ASN A 164 8.50 -10.52 2.19
CA ASN A 164 8.37 -9.07 2.25
C ASN A 164 7.19 -8.60 1.39
N MET A 165 6.19 -8.01 2.03
CA MET A 165 4.97 -7.49 1.41
C MET A 165 5.01 -5.97 1.26
N GLY A 166 6.16 -5.34 1.48
CA GLY A 166 6.33 -3.90 1.40
C GLY A 166 6.31 -3.20 2.77
N GLY A 167 6.04 -1.92 2.76
CA GLY A 167 6.02 -1.02 3.91
C GLY A 167 6.68 0.32 3.56
N SER A 168 7.49 0.89 4.46
CA SER A 168 8.16 2.17 4.28
C SER A 168 9.51 2.04 3.59
N ASP A 169 9.82 2.95 2.66
CA ASP A 169 11.12 3.01 1.98
C ASP A 169 12.27 3.32 2.94
N ASN A 170 12.01 3.99 4.05
CA ASN A 170 13.03 4.24 5.07
C ASN A 170 13.62 2.94 5.65
N ALA A 171 12.85 1.84 5.58
CA ALA A 171 13.26 0.56 6.12
C ALA A 171 14.43 -0.08 5.35
N TYR A 172 14.47 0.06 4.03
CA TYR A 172 15.53 -0.51 3.18
C TYR A 172 16.61 0.51 2.76
N GLU A 173 16.47 1.80 3.09
CA GLU A 173 17.47 2.83 2.78
C GLU A 173 18.91 2.41 3.15
N PRO A 174 19.18 1.75 4.30
CA PRO A 174 20.51 1.30 4.62
C PRO A 174 21.10 0.27 3.65
N LEU A 175 20.23 -0.53 3.00
CA LEU A 175 20.64 -1.56 2.04
C LEU A 175 20.94 -0.96 0.66
N LEU A 176 20.29 0.15 0.27
CA LEU A 176 20.49 0.76 -1.05
C LEU A 176 21.95 1.10 -1.34
N LYS A 177 22.66 1.58 -0.33
CA LYS A 177 24.10 1.93 -0.43
C LYS A 177 25.04 0.73 -0.66
N LEU A 178 24.51 -0.49 -0.57
CA LEU A 178 25.22 -1.73 -0.90
C LEU A 178 24.91 -2.21 -2.31
N LEU A 179 23.78 -1.80 -2.88
CA LEU A 179 23.26 -2.29 -4.16
C LEU A 179 23.63 -1.38 -5.33
N TYR A 180 23.97 -0.12 -5.06
CA TYR A 180 24.31 0.88 -6.06
C TYR A 180 25.69 1.45 -5.80
N ASP A 181 26.52 1.47 -6.83
CA ASP A 181 27.86 2.09 -6.86
C ASP A 181 27.86 3.48 -7.55
N HIS A 182 26.70 3.92 -8.00
CA HIS A 182 26.46 5.20 -8.69
C HIS A 182 25.14 5.83 -8.20
N GLU A 183 24.99 7.12 -8.45
CA GLU A 183 23.72 7.80 -8.23
C GLU A 183 22.66 7.25 -9.20
N GLY A 184 21.60 6.67 -8.66
CA GLY A 184 20.42 6.27 -9.41
C GLY A 184 19.56 7.47 -9.75
N THR A 185 18.85 7.40 -10.87
CA THR A 185 17.74 8.32 -11.14
C THR A 185 16.51 7.80 -10.41
N GLU A 186 15.93 8.63 -9.55
CA GLU A 186 14.61 8.34 -8.98
C GLU A 186 13.53 8.76 -9.98
N ASP A 187 12.54 7.92 -10.19
CA ASP A 187 11.35 8.30 -10.94
C ASP A 187 10.62 9.41 -10.20
N ALA A 188 10.20 10.44 -10.91
CA ALA A 188 9.43 11.53 -10.34
C ALA A 188 8.08 10.99 -9.85
N MET A 189 7.75 11.28 -8.59
CA MET A 189 6.45 10.92 -8.04
C MET A 189 5.42 11.99 -8.41
N GLU A 190 4.39 11.60 -9.14
CA GLU A 190 3.29 12.49 -9.49
C GLU A 190 2.14 12.36 -8.48
N TYR A 191 1.59 13.50 -8.08
CA TYR A 191 0.45 13.55 -7.17
C TYR A 191 -0.76 14.12 -7.90
N ARG A 192 -1.89 13.44 -7.80
CA ARG A 192 -3.16 14.01 -8.20
C ARG A 192 -3.58 15.06 -7.16
N VAL A 193 -3.49 16.33 -7.53
CA VAL A 193 -3.83 17.44 -6.63
C VAL A 193 -5.35 17.52 -6.46
N SER A 194 -5.81 17.43 -5.22
CA SER A 194 -7.19 17.66 -4.82
C SER A 194 -7.22 18.26 -3.41
N ASP A 195 -8.33 18.87 -3.03
CA ASP A 195 -8.56 19.36 -1.65
C ASP A 195 -8.43 18.24 -0.62
N ILE A 196 -8.89 17.04 -0.94
CA ILE A 196 -8.78 15.84 -0.09
C ILE A 196 -7.30 15.43 0.04
N ALA A 197 -6.56 15.33 -1.06
CA ALA A 197 -5.15 14.97 -1.05
C ALA A 197 -4.31 16.01 -0.30
N ILE A 198 -4.58 17.31 -0.49
CA ILE A 198 -3.90 18.39 0.21
C ILE A 198 -4.18 18.33 1.72
N ALA A 199 -5.43 18.12 2.12
CA ALA A 199 -5.78 18.00 3.54
C ALA A 199 -5.06 16.82 4.20
N HIS A 200 -5.03 15.66 3.53
CA HIS A 200 -4.33 14.47 4.02
C HIS A 200 -2.81 14.69 4.15
N VAL A 201 -2.17 15.27 3.13
CA VAL A 201 -0.73 15.57 3.17
C VAL A 201 -0.41 16.54 4.31
N ARG A 202 -1.24 17.57 4.53
CA ARG A 202 -1.07 18.52 5.65
C ARG A 202 -1.18 17.82 7.00
N GLU A 203 -2.14 16.94 7.17
CA GLU A 203 -2.31 16.15 8.39
C GLU A 203 -1.12 15.24 8.63
N PHE A 204 -0.69 14.50 7.61
CA PHE A 204 0.46 13.60 7.68
C PHE A 204 1.74 14.36 8.02
N VAL A 205 2.03 15.47 7.32
CA VAL A 205 3.20 16.33 7.57
C VAL A 205 3.15 16.95 8.96
N GLY A 206 1.96 17.43 9.39
CA GLY A 206 1.77 18.00 10.71
C GLY A 206 1.94 17.00 11.86
N ASN A 207 1.68 15.71 11.61
CA ASN A 207 1.73 14.66 12.62
C ASN A 207 3.08 13.96 12.70
N THR A 208 3.98 14.13 11.71
CA THR A 208 5.32 13.54 11.73
C THR A 208 6.36 14.52 12.26
N GLU A 209 7.31 14.02 13.07
CA GLU A 209 8.41 14.85 13.59
C GLU A 209 9.27 15.44 12.44
N ARG A 210 9.50 14.67 11.38
CA ARG A 210 10.20 15.10 10.16
C ARG A 210 9.41 16.16 9.39
N GLY A 211 8.07 16.03 9.33
CA GLY A 211 7.20 17.02 8.71
C GLY A 211 7.21 18.35 9.46
N ARG A 212 7.12 18.31 10.78
CA ARG A 212 7.18 19.52 11.64
C ARG A 212 8.47 20.31 11.47
N ARG A 213 9.62 19.64 11.25
CA ARG A 213 10.91 20.30 10.99
C ARG A 213 11.01 20.95 9.60
N LYS A 214 10.17 20.57 8.63
CA LYS A 214 10.18 21.15 7.29
C LYS A 214 9.24 22.35 7.11
N VAL A 215 8.33 22.56 8.05
CA VAL A 215 7.32 23.63 8.00
C VAL A 215 7.66 24.77 8.96
N ALA A 216 8.65 24.59 9.83
CA ALA A 216 9.23 25.63 10.70
C ALA A 216 10.46 26.26 10.02
#